data_ce835230ea3e19a17152c71206b26499
#
_entry.id   ce835230ea3e19a17152c71206b26499
#
_cell.length_a   1.000
_cell.length_b   1.000
_cell.length_c   1.000
_cell.angle_alpha   90.00
_cell.angle_beta   90.00
_cell.angle_gamma   90.00
#
_symmetry.space_group_name_H-M   'P 1'
#
loop_
_entity.id
_entity.type
_entity.pdbx_description
1 polymer ?
#
loop_
_entity_poly.entity_id
_entity_poly.type
_entity_poly.pdbx_seq_one_letter_code
_entity_poly.pdbx_strand_id
1 'polypeptide(L)' 'MNAEANAIIDHLGGTTAVAKLIEAPVSTVHSWRTIGIPQSRRAHLRLAANFAGKPWPETQGANA' A
#
# COMPACT_ATOMS: atom_id res chain seq x y z
N MET A 1 -15.01 -4.99 1.22
CA MET A 1 -14.01 -3.93 1.12
C MET A 1 -13.00 -4.04 2.26
N ASN A 2 -11.74 -3.81 1.98
CA ASN A 2 -10.70 -3.98 2.98
C ASN A 2 -10.27 -2.62 3.54
N ALA A 3 -10.66 -2.33 4.76
CA ALA A 3 -10.40 -1.01 5.36
C ALA A 3 -8.91 -0.76 5.56
N GLU A 4 -8.17 -1.79 5.92
CA GLU A 4 -6.73 -1.65 6.10
C GLU A 4 -6.04 -1.30 4.79
N ALA A 5 -6.38 -2.01 3.73
CA ALA A 5 -5.79 -1.74 2.42
C ALA A 5 -6.15 -0.33 1.95
N ASN A 6 -7.40 0.07 2.13
CA ASN A 6 -7.81 1.43 1.76
C ASN A 6 -6.99 2.47 2.50
N ALA A 7 -6.81 2.28 3.80
CA ALA A 7 -6.07 3.24 4.61
C ALA A 7 -4.62 3.34 4.14
N ILE A 8 -3.99 2.21 3.86
CA ILE A 8 -2.60 2.20 3.42
C ILE A 8 -2.47 2.88 2.06
N ILE A 9 -3.33 2.53 1.13
CA ILE A 9 -3.27 3.10 -0.22
C ILE A 9 -3.50 4.61 -0.17
N ASP A 10 -4.48 5.05 0.59
CA ASP A 10 -4.76 6.48 0.69
C ASP A 10 -3.63 7.23 1.38
N HIS A 11 -3.04 6.63 2.39
CA HIS A 11 -1.91 7.24 3.09
C HIS A 11 -0.72 7.45 2.15
N LEU A 12 -0.53 6.54 1.22
CA LEU A 12 0.59 6.61 0.29
C LEU A 12 0.30 7.47 -0.93
N GLY A 13 -0.85 8.08 -0.98
CA GLY A 13 -1.17 9.02 -2.05
C GLY A 13 -2.26 8.57 -3.01
N GLY A 14 -2.86 7.42 -2.76
CA GLY A 14 -3.96 6.93 -3.58
C GLY A 14 -3.52 5.82 -4.53
N THR A 15 -4.50 5.26 -5.22
CA THR A 15 -4.29 4.11 -6.08
C THR A 15 -3.20 4.36 -7.14
N THR A 16 -3.29 5.47 -7.82
CA THR A 16 -2.34 5.78 -8.89
C THR A 16 -0.92 5.94 -8.34
N ALA A 17 -0.80 6.62 -7.21
CA ALA A 17 0.51 6.83 -6.60
C ALA A 17 1.14 5.50 -6.18
N VAL A 18 0.34 4.61 -5.60
CA VAL A 18 0.86 3.30 -5.20
C VAL A 18 1.26 2.49 -6.43
N ALA A 19 0.45 2.55 -7.48
CA ALA A 19 0.77 1.83 -8.71
C ALA A 19 2.11 2.27 -9.28
N LYS A 20 2.36 3.56 -9.29
CA LYS A 20 3.63 4.09 -9.77
C LYS A 20 4.79 3.68 -8.88
N LEU A 21 4.54 3.66 -7.58
CA LEU A 21 5.56 3.35 -6.60
C LEU A 21 6.16 1.97 -6.82
N ILE A 22 5.33 1.00 -7.12
CA ILE A 22 5.77 -0.38 -7.29
C ILE A 22 5.72 -0.84 -8.73
N GLU A 23 5.46 0.08 -9.65
CA GLU A 23 5.39 -0.22 -11.09
C GLU A 23 4.39 -1.31 -11.40
N ALA A 24 3.22 -1.21 -10.80
CA ALA A 24 2.12 -2.16 -11.03
C ALA A 24 0.98 -1.47 -11.75
N PRO A 25 0.12 -2.23 -12.42
CA PRO A 25 -1.07 -1.64 -13.05
C PRO A 25 -2.00 -1.05 -12.00
N VAL A 26 -2.63 0.07 -12.35
CA VAL A 26 -3.57 0.72 -11.45
C VAL A 26 -4.71 -0.23 -11.08
N SER A 27 -5.16 -1.03 -12.04
CA SER A 27 -6.24 -1.98 -11.79
C SER A 27 -5.88 -2.99 -10.73
N THR A 28 -4.61 -3.41 -10.69
CA THR A 28 -4.15 -4.34 -9.67
C THR A 28 -4.22 -3.70 -8.28
N VAL A 29 -3.72 -2.48 -8.16
CA VAL A 29 -3.76 -1.77 -6.88
C VAL A 29 -5.20 -1.51 -6.47
N HIS A 30 -6.04 -1.16 -7.44
CA HIS A 30 -7.44 -0.89 -7.15
C HIS A 30 -8.14 -2.11 -6.55
N SER A 31 -7.84 -3.29 -7.07
CA SER A 31 -8.46 -4.51 -6.55
C SER A 31 -8.04 -4.79 -5.11
N TRP A 32 -6.87 -4.32 -4.70
CA TRP A 32 -6.43 -4.50 -3.32
C TRP A 32 -7.33 -3.77 -2.33
N ARG A 33 -8.01 -2.75 -2.75
CA ARG A 33 -8.96 -2.03 -1.89
C ARG A 33 -10.10 -2.93 -1.47
N THR A 34 -10.41 -3.93 -2.26
CA THR A 34 -11.47 -4.87 -1.96
C THR A 34 -10.95 -6.13 -1.30
N ILE A 35 -9.93 -6.75 -1.87
CA ILE A 35 -9.45 -8.04 -1.39
C ILE A 35 -8.30 -7.94 -0.41
N GLY A 36 -7.71 -6.77 -0.29
CA GLY A 36 -6.55 -6.60 0.59
C GLY A 36 -5.25 -6.72 -0.16
N ILE A 37 -4.19 -6.17 0.44
CA ILE A 37 -2.87 -6.22 -0.17
C ILE A 37 -2.23 -7.57 0.11
N PRO A 38 -1.81 -8.30 -0.93
CA PRO A 38 -1.13 -9.59 -0.71
C PRO A 38 0.11 -9.40 0.14
N GLN A 39 0.42 -10.39 0.96
CA GLN A 39 1.54 -10.28 1.87
C GLN A 39 2.87 -10.01 1.16
N SER A 40 3.10 -10.69 0.06
CA SER A 40 4.32 -10.47 -0.71
C SER A 40 4.41 -9.05 -1.25
N ARG A 41 3.27 -8.49 -1.65
CA ARG A 41 3.24 -7.13 -2.15
C ARG A 41 3.36 -6.12 -1.02
N ARG A 42 2.90 -6.48 0.16
CA ARG A 42 3.01 -5.63 1.34
C ARG A 42 4.46 -5.31 1.64
N ALA A 43 5.30 -6.32 1.65
CA ALA A 43 6.71 -6.12 1.92
C ALA A 43 7.36 -5.24 0.87
N HIS A 44 7.07 -5.50 -0.38
CA HIS A 44 7.60 -4.71 -1.48
C HIS A 44 7.13 -3.25 -1.40
N LEU A 45 5.85 -3.07 -1.15
CA LEU A 45 5.28 -1.73 -1.07
C LEU A 45 5.87 -0.95 0.09
N ARG A 46 6.04 -1.60 1.23
CA ARG A 46 6.62 -0.98 2.40
C ARG A 46 8.03 -0.50 2.12
N LEU A 47 8.82 -1.35 1.49
CA LEU A 47 10.17 -1.00 1.13
C LEU A 47 10.21 0.17 0.15
N ALA A 48 9.37 0.11 -0.87
CA ALA A 48 9.29 1.16 -1.86
C ALA A 48 8.84 2.48 -1.25
N ALA A 49 7.89 2.42 -0.32
CA ALA A 49 7.41 3.61 0.35
C ALA A 49 8.50 4.26 1.17
N ASN A 50 9.26 3.46 1.91
CA ASN A 50 10.38 3.98 2.68
C ASN A 50 11.42 4.63 1.79
N PHE A 51 11.70 3.98 0.67
CA PHE A 51 12.69 4.48 -0.28
C PHE A 51 12.25 5.81 -0.88
N ALA A 52 10.96 5.97 -1.09
CA ALA A 52 10.41 7.19 -1.65
C ALA A 52 10.18 8.29 -0.60
N GLY A 53 10.48 8.00 0.65
CA GLY A 53 10.31 8.98 1.71
C GLY A 53 8.89 9.10 2.22
N LYS A 54 8.04 8.13 1.91
CA LYS A 54 6.66 8.12 2.38
C LYS A 54 6.55 7.17 3.56
N PRO A 55 6.16 7.65 4.73
CA PRO A 55 6.08 6.78 5.90
C PRO A 55 4.99 5.74 5.76
N TRP A 56 5.31 4.53 6.16
CA TRP A 56 4.34 3.45 6.15
C TRP A 56 3.36 3.63 7.31
N PRO A 57 2.06 3.54 7.04
CA PRO A 57 1.06 3.79 8.09
C PRO A 57 0.79 2.54 8.91
N GLU A 58 1.79 2.08 9.61
CA GLU A 58 1.63 0.88 10.43
C GLU A 58 1.87 1.18 11.89
N THR A 59 1.55 2.37 12.27
CA THR A 59 1.79 2.80 13.63
C THR A 59 1.20 1.85 14.64
N GLN A 60 0.05 1.39 14.35
CA GLN A 60 -0.61 0.45 15.22
C GLN A 60 0.06 -0.89 15.14
N GLY A 61 0.74 -1.02 14.18
CA GLY A 61 1.43 -2.25 14.04
C GLY A 61 2.42 -2.39 15.06
N ALA A 62 2.23 -2.17 14.98
CA ALA A 62 2.90 -2.50 15.60
C ALA A 62 3.41 -3.01 16.51
N ASN A 63 3.09 -2.90 16.52
CA ASN A 63 3.55 -3.09 17.12
C ASN A 63 3.92 -3.51 17.63
N ALA A 64 3.89 -3.63 17.60
CA ALA A 64 4.34 -3.96 17.88
C ALA A 64 4.80 -4.27 18.11
#